data_d0a15053bcb254a0d2b95ac5cea101c9
#
_entry.id   d0a15053bcb254a0d2b95ac5cea101c9
#
_cell.length_a   1.000
_cell.length_b   1.000
_cell.length_c   1.000
_cell.angle_alpha   90.00
_cell.angle_beta   90.00
_cell.angle_gamma   90.00
#
_symmetry.space_group_name_H-M   'P 1'
#
loop_
_entity.id
_entity.type
_entity.pdbx_description
1 polymer ?
#
loop_
_entity_poly.entity_id
_entity_poly.type
_entity_poly.pdbx_seq_one_letter_code
_entity_poly.pdbx_strand_id
1 'polypeptide(L)'
;MGEAVPVGEADVPAVAAAAARAFAEDGMFTFVFPDRSARPAKLDRFFRGAVRYGRLAGTVVTTPQRAGVAIWLPPGHTTMSVAAMARAGMLTFPVTLGPAAFRRFTAYTSWLDGQRRELAPDPHWFLLALGVDPVWQRRGVGRTLTAPTLADADERGLPAYLETTSEANVAYYERSGFGVAREAVPDAGPRTWSMRREPRR
;
A
#
# COMPACT_ATOMS: atom_id res chain seq x y z
N MET A 1 12.82 -5.27 18.75
CA MET A 1 12.52 -4.86 17.36
C MET A 1 12.82 -3.37 17.26
N GLY A 2 13.54 -2.93 16.22
CA GLY A 2 13.91 -1.52 16.06
C GLY A 2 12.71 -0.65 15.68
N GLU A 3 12.88 0.65 15.85
CA GLU A 3 11.96 1.70 15.45
C GLU A 3 11.79 1.75 13.92
N ALA A 4 10.68 2.32 13.43
CA ALA A 4 10.49 2.57 12.00
C ALA A 4 11.47 3.66 11.54
N VAL A 5 12.15 3.42 10.43
CA VAL A 5 13.12 4.36 9.85
C VAL A 5 12.72 4.74 8.42
N PRO A 6 13.00 5.98 7.98
CA PRO A 6 12.75 6.39 6.60
C PRO A 6 13.52 5.52 5.60
N VAL A 7 12.93 5.27 4.43
CA VAL A 7 13.56 4.51 3.34
C VAL A 7 14.45 5.44 2.50
N GLY A 8 15.77 5.17 2.47
CA GLY A 8 16.72 5.80 1.56
C GLY A 8 16.68 5.17 0.15
N GLU A 9 17.30 5.84 -0.87
CA GLU A 9 17.36 5.27 -2.22
C GLU A 9 18.11 3.93 -2.26
N ALA A 10 19.16 3.81 -1.46
CA ALA A 10 19.94 2.57 -1.34
C ALA A 10 19.13 1.40 -0.76
N ASP A 11 18.07 1.69 0.01
CA ASP A 11 17.21 0.67 0.61
C ASP A 11 16.12 0.15 -0.35
N VAL A 12 15.81 0.92 -1.42
CA VAL A 12 14.70 0.60 -2.34
C VAL A 12 14.74 -0.84 -2.84
N PRO A 13 15.87 -1.41 -3.29
CA PRO A 13 15.90 -2.79 -3.75
C PRO A 13 15.49 -3.80 -2.68
N ALA A 14 16.04 -3.68 -1.47
CA ALA A 14 15.78 -4.62 -0.37
C ALA A 14 14.34 -4.51 0.15
N VAL A 15 13.84 -3.28 0.29
CA VAL A 15 12.47 -2.98 0.73
C VAL A 15 11.45 -3.45 -0.30
N ALA A 16 11.70 -3.23 -1.60
CA ALA A 16 10.84 -3.71 -2.68
C ALA A 16 10.79 -5.24 -2.73
N ALA A 17 11.92 -5.92 -2.53
CA ALA A 17 11.96 -7.37 -2.49
C ALA A 17 11.17 -7.94 -1.29
N ALA A 18 11.24 -7.31 -0.11
CA ALA A 18 10.44 -7.68 1.06
C ALA A 18 8.94 -7.48 0.78
N ALA A 19 8.56 -6.35 0.17
CA ALA A 19 7.18 -6.08 -0.26
C ALA A 19 6.71 -7.10 -1.30
N ALA A 20 7.52 -7.44 -2.30
CA ALA A 20 7.18 -8.43 -3.32
C ALA A 20 6.85 -9.80 -2.70
N ARG A 21 7.60 -10.23 -1.68
CA ARG A 21 7.30 -11.47 -0.95
C ARG A 21 6.03 -11.35 -0.10
N ALA A 22 5.82 -10.19 0.54
CA ALA A 22 4.64 -9.94 1.36
C ALA A 22 3.34 -10.01 0.55
N PHE A 23 3.36 -9.51 -0.68
CA PHE A 23 2.19 -9.41 -1.56
C PHE A 23 2.09 -10.53 -2.61
N ALA A 24 2.92 -11.56 -2.52
CA ALA A 24 2.97 -12.64 -3.52
C ALA A 24 1.62 -13.36 -3.73
N GLU A 25 0.84 -13.52 -2.66
CA GLU A 25 -0.48 -14.18 -2.67
C GLU A 25 -1.62 -13.19 -2.35
N ASP A 26 -1.36 -11.87 -2.40
CA ASP A 26 -2.40 -10.85 -2.21
C ASP A 26 -3.41 -10.87 -3.35
N GLY A 27 -4.71 -10.68 -3.02
CA GLY A 27 -5.81 -10.80 -3.99
C GLY A 27 -5.70 -9.84 -5.18
N MET A 28 -5.28 -8.58 -4.94
CA MET A 28 -5.05 -7.62 -6.02
C MET A 28 -3.95 -8.12 -6.97
N PHE A 29 -2.82 -8.55 -6.42
CA PHE A 29 -1.66 -8.91 -7.23
C PHE A 29 -1.79 -10.28 -7.90
N THR A 30 -2.55 -11.22 -7.33
CA THR A 30 -2.92 -12.47 -8.00
C THR A 30 -3.87 -12.22 -9.17
N PHE A 31 -4.78 -11.25 -9.05
CA PHE A 31 -5.63 -10.79 -10.15
C PHE A 31 -4.82 -10.06 -11.24
N VAL A 32 -3.94 -9.13 -10.86
CA VAL A 32 -3.13 -8.35 -11.82
C VAL A 32 -2.10 -9.22 -12.52
N PHE A 33 -1.41 -10.10 -11.80
CA PHE A 33 -0.36 -11.01 -12.26
C PHE A 33 -0.74 -12.47 -12.01
N PRO A 34 -1.67 -13.07 -12.80
CA PRO A 34 -2.16 -14.43 -12.57
C PRO A 34 -1.07 -15.48 -12.77
N ASP A 35 -0.09 -15.23 -13.65
CA ASP A 35 1.03 -16.13 -13.85
C ASP A 35 1.92 -16.17 -12.61
N ARG A 36 1.83 -17.29 -11.89
CA ARG A 36 2.54 -17.52 -10.62
C ARG A 36 4.05 -17.52 -10.79
N SER A 37 4.56 -17.98 -11.95
CA SER A 37 5.99 -18.05 -12.21
C SER A 37 6.61 -16.68 -12.49
N ALA A 38 5.91 -15.81 -13.19
CA ALA A 38 6.37 -14.47 -13.53
C ALA A 38 6.06 -13.43 -12.43
N ARG A 39 5.13 -13.72 -11.50
CA ARG A 39 4.64 -12.78 -10.48
C ARG A 39 5.76 -12.21 -9.60
N PRO A 40 6.70 -12.98 -9.04
CA PRO A 40 7.74 -12.44 -8.16
C PRO A 40 8.57 -11.33 -8.80
N ALA A 41 9.01 -11.53 -10.05
CA ALA A 41 9.80 -10.53 -10.78
C ALA A 41 8.98 -9.27 -11.11
N LYS A 42 7.70 -9.43 -11.44
CA LYS A 42 6.79 -8.30 -11.70
C LYS A 42 6.49 -7.52 -10.42
N LEU A 43 6.30 -8.20 -9.30
CA LEU A 43 6.11 -7.56 -7.99
C LEU A 43 7.35 -6.78 -7.53
N ASP A 44 8.55 -7.35 -7.67
CA ASP A 44 9.78 -6.62 -7.34
C ASP A 44 9.88 -5.31 -8.13
N ARG A 45 9.64 -5.39 -9.45
CA ARG A 45 9.65 -4.21 -10.32
C ARG A 45 8.56 -3.20 -9.95
N PHE A 46 7.35 -3.68 -9.68
CA PHE A 46 6.23 -2.85 -9.25
C PHE A 46 6.57 -2.11 -7.94
N PHE A 47 7.06 -2.82 -6.92
CA PHE A 47 7.34 -2.24 -5.62
C PHE A 47 8.56 -1.31 -5.64
N ARG A 48 9.55 -1.51 -6.51
CA ARG A 48 10.60 -0.49 -6.74
C ARG A 48 10.01 0.85 -7.18
N GLY A 49 9.07 0.82 -8.11
CA GLY A 49 8.33 2.01 -8.53
C GLY A 49 7.47 2.59 -7.41
N ALA A 50 6.69 1.77 -6.72
CA ALA A 50 5.80 2.19 -5.64
C ALA A 50 6.56 2.81 -4.46
N VAL A 51 7.69 2.22 -4.04
CA VAL A 51 8.55 2.76 -2.98
C VAL A 51 9.15 4.11 -3.40
N ARG A 52 9.68 4.23 -4.63
CA ARG A 52 10.18 5.51 -5.14
C ARG A 52 9.08 6.55 -5.23
N TYR A 53 7.90 6.17 -5.72
CA TYR A 53 6.75 7.06 -5.76
C TYR A 53 6.40 7.57 -4.35
N GLY A 54 6.26 6.67 -3.39
CA GLY A 54 5.96 7.03 -2.01
C GLY A 54 6.99 7.98 -1.40
N ARG A 55 8.28 7.81 -1.69
CA ARG A 55 9.36 8.73 -1.26
C ARG A 55 9.26 10.12 -1.88
N LEU A 56 8.67 10.25 -3.07
CA LEU A 56 8.48 11.54 -3.75
C LEU A 56 7.17 12.23 -3.35
N ALA A 57 6.13 11.47 -3.05
CA ALA A 57 4.78 11.97 -2.88
C ALA A 57 4.24 11.82 -1.44
N GLY A 58 4.95 11.13 -0.56
CA GLY A 58 4.47 10.83 0.78
C GLY A 58 5.57 10.41 1.74
N THR A 59 5.23 9.48 2.63
CA THR A 59 6.15 8.94 3.65
C THR A 59 6.32 7.44 3.43
N VAL A 60 7.58 6.99 3.38
CA VAL A 60 7.91 5.56 3.28
C VAL A 60 8.83 5.18 4.43
N VAL A 61 8.40 4.21 5.21
CA VAL A 61 9.18 3.71 6.35
C VAL A 61 9.40 2.21 6.25
N THR A 62 10.52 1.78 6.80
CA THR A 62 10.90 0.37 6.96
C THR A 62 11.47 0.15 8.36
N THR A 63 11.92 -1.06 8.66
CA THR A 63 12.75 -1.34 9.85
C THR A 63 14.24 -1.34 9.48
N PRO A 64 15.17 -1.21 10.44
CA PRO A 64 16.61 -1.35 10.15
C PRO A 64 16.97 -2.63 9.41
N GLN A 65 16.22 -3.71 9.61
CA GLN A 65 16.42 -5.01 8.95
C GLN A 65 15.73 -5.10 7.57
N ARG A 66 15.03 -4.04 7.11
CA ARG A 66 14.19 -4.02 5.89
C ARG A 66 13.15 -5.13 5.89
N ALA A 67 12.58 -5.43 7.07
CA ALA A 67 11.63 -6.53 7.30
C ALA A 67 10.24 -6.28 6.69
N GLY A 68 9.98 -5.09 6.17
CA GLY A 68 8.72 -4.68 5.55
C GLY A 68 8.72 -3.22 5.19
N VAL A 69 7.59 -2.72 4.70
CA VAL A 69 7.40 -1.33 4.28
C VAL A 69 5.98 -0.86 4.59
N ALA A 70 5.85 0.39 5.03
CA ALA A 70 4.61 1.14 4.96
C ALA A 70 4.80 2.34 4.04
N ILE A 71 3.88 2.52 3.08
CA ILE A 71 3.83 3.65 2.16
C ILE A 71 2.56 4.42 2.46
N TRP A 72 2.71 5.66 2.91
CA TRP A 72 1.61 6.56 3.22
C TRP A 72 1.59 7.76 2.30
N LEU A 73 0.41 8.13 1.81
CA LEU A 73 0.18 9.38 1.11
C LEU A 73 -0.50 10.38 2.06
N PRO A 74 0.00 11.63 2.15
CA PRO A 74 -0.52 12.62 3.07
C PRO A 74 -1.86 13.18 2.60
N PRO A 75 -2.62 13.83 3.51
CA PRO A 75 -3.87 14.51 3.17
C PRO A 75 -3.70 15.48 2.02
N GLY A 76 -4.67 15.47 1.08
CA GLY A 76 -4.64 16.29 -0.13
C GLY A 76 -3.77 15.75 -1.27
N HIS A 77 -3.00 14.69 -1.05
CA HIS A 77 -2.13 14.07 -2.05
C HIS A 77 -2.42 12.58 -2.27
N THR A 78 -3.63 12.15 -1.97
CA THR A 78 -4.05 10.73 -2.11
C THR A 78 -4.31 10.31 -3.56
N THR A 79 -4.38 11.26 -4.51
CA THR A 79 -4.43 10.98 -5.95
C THR A 79 -3.02 10.94 -6.54
N MET A 80 -2.72 9.93 -7.35
CA MET A 80 -1.39 9.76 -7.92
C MET A 80 -1.03 10.86 -8.92
N SER A 81 0.08 11.56 -8.67
CA SER A 81 0.63 12.59 -9.56
C SER A 81 1.39 11.96 -10.73
N VAL A 82 1.04 12.31 -11.97
CA VAL A 82 1.73 11.85 -13.18
C VAL A 82 3.20 12.23 -13.17
N ALA A 83 3.54 13.45 -12.70
CA ALA A 83 4.93 13.90 -12.60
C ALA A 83 5.74 13.06 -11.60
N ALA A 84 5.16 12.72 -10.45
CA ALA A 84 5.82 11.83 -9.48
C ALA A 84 5.92 10.39 -10.00
N MET A 85 4.91 9.89 -10.71
CA MET A 85 4.96 8.57 -11.39
C MET A 85 6.08 8.52 -12.43
N ALA A 86 6.24 9.56 -13.23
CA ALA A 86 7.33 9.67 -14.22
C ALA A 86 8.70 9.58 -13.53
N ARG A 87 8.91 10.37 -12.48
CA ARG A 87 10.17 10.41 -11.71
C ARG A 87 10.44 9.09 -10.96
N ALA A 88 9.40 8.38 -10.57
CA ALA A 88 9.49 7.04 -9.96
C ALA A 88 9.75 5.92 -10.98
N GLY A 89 9.75 6.22 -12.29
CA GLY A 89 9.92 5.24 -13.36
C GLY A 89 8.66 4.41 -13.67
N MET A 90 7.50 4.79 -13.13
CA MET A 90 6.24 4.03 -13.28
C MET A 90 5.59 4.18 -14.66
N LEU A 91 5.97 5.19 -15.45
CA LEU A 91 5.48 5.34 -16.83
C LEU A 91 5.91 4.19 -17.75
N THR A 92 6.90 3.41 -17.35
CA THR A 92 7.31 2.18 -18.06
C THR A 92 6.43 0.96 -17.75
N PHE A 93 5.51 1.03 -16.79
CA PHE A 93 4.68 -0.09 -16.34
C PHE A 93 3.85 -0.74 -17.45
N PRO A 94 3.26 -0.02 -18.43
CA PRO A 94 2.56 -0.67 -19.54
C PRO A 94 3.42 -1.69 -20.29
N VAL A 95 4.70 -1.39 -20.47
CA VAL A 95 5.66 -2.25 -21.16
C VAL A 95 6.24 -3.30 -20.18
N THR A 96 6.71 -2.85 -19.02
CA THR A 96 7.51 -3.69 -18.11
C THR A 96 6.69 -4.71 -17.33
N LEU A 97 5.43 -4.41 -17.04
CA LEU A 97 4.48 -5.34 -16.40
C LEU A 97 3.66 -6.11 -17.44
N GLY A 98 3.57 -5.59 -18.66
CA GLY A 98 2.79 -6.08 -19.77
C GLY A 98 1.40 -5.43 -19.86
N PRO A 99 0.86 -5.27 -21.08
CA PRO A 99 -0.34 -4.47 -21.32
C PRO A 99 -1.60 -5.04 -20.64
N ALA A 100 -1.74 -6.35 -20.59
CA ALA A 100 -2.87 -7.00 -19.93
C ALA A 100 -2.86 -6.79 -18.41
N ALA A 101 -1.69 -6.89 -17.78
CA ALA A 101 -1.52 -6.64 -16.34
C ALA A 101 -1.75 -5.16 -16.03
N PHE A 102 -1.21 -4.25 -16.85
CA PHE A 102 -1.40 -2.82 -16.69
C PHE A 102 -2.88 -2.43 -16.80
N ARG A 103 -3.62 -3.00 -17.79
CA ARG A 103 -5.07 -2.76 -17.92
C ARG A 103 -5.85 -3.23 -16.68
N ARG A 104 -5.56 -4.45 -16.17
CA ARG A 104 -6.21 -4.95 -14.95
C ARG A 104 -5.89 -4.06 -13.74
N PHE A 105 -4.64 -3.67 -13.58
CA PHE A 105 -4.19 -2.78 -12.53
C PHE A 105 -4.92 -1.44 -12.56
N THR A 106 -4.93 -0.76 -13.72
CA THR A 106 -5.55 0.57 -13.86
C THR A 106 -7.07 0.52 -13.69
N ALA A 107 -7.75 -0.50 -14.22
CA ALA A 107 -9.18 -0.68 -14.04
C ALA A 107 -9.54 -0.85 -12.54
N TYR A 108 -8.82 -1.73 -11.85
CA TYR A 108 -9.06 -1.99 -10.43
C TYR A 108 -8.72 -0.78 -9.55
N THR A 109 -7.57 -0.12 -9.78
CA THR A 109 -7.20 1.08 -8.99
C THR A 109 -8.10 2.26 -9.26
N SER A 110 -8.64 2.43 -10.49
CA SER A 110 -9.63 3.46 -10.78
C SER A 110 -10.95 3.22 -10.02
N TRP A 111 -11.37 1.96 -9.88
CA TRP A 111 -12.50 1.60 -9.06
C TRP A 111 -12.25 1.90 -7.57
N LEU A 112 -11.07 1.53 -7.03
CA LEU A 112 -10.65 1.87 -5.66
C LEU A 112 -10.66 3.39 -5.43
N ASP A 113 -10.14 4.17 -6.38
CA ASP A 113 -10.14 5.63 -6.31
C ASP A 113 -11.56 6.20 -6.24
N GLY A 114 -12.52 5.57 -6.93
CA GLY A 114 -13.94 5.89 -6.81
C GLY A 114 -14.49 5.65 -5.41
N GLN A 115 -14.20 4.47 -4.85
CA GLN A 115 -14.59 4.10 -3.47
C GLN A 115 -14.01 5.07 -2.45
N ARG A 116 -12.71 5.39 -2.55
CA ARG A 116 -12.03 6.30 -1.62
C ARG A 116 -12.61 7.70 -1.66
N ARG A 117 -12.91 8.26 -2.84
CA ARG A 117 -13.54 9.58 -2.97
C ARG A 117 -14.91 9.65 -2.32
N GLU A 118 -15.67 8.56 -2.34
CA GLU A 118 -16.98 8.47 -1.71
C GLU A 118 -16.89 8.28 -0.19
N LEU A 119 -16.02 7.38 0.28
CA LEU A 119 -15.94 6.94 1.67
C LEU A 119 -15.02 7.80 2.54
N ALA A 120 -14.09 8.53 1.94
CA ALA A 120 -13.15 9.42 2.61
C ALA A 120 -13.01 10.74 1.81
N PRO A 121 -14.09 11.55 1.70
CA PRO A 121 -14.06 12.82 0.95
C PRO A 121 -13.18 13.89 1.62
N ASP A 122 -13.05 13.83 2.95
CA ASP A 122 -12.25 14.78 3.72
C ASP A 122 -10.74 14.48 3.60
N PRO A 123 -9.87 15.48 3.90
CA PRO A 123 -8.44 15.24 3.96
C PRO A 123 -8.08 14.11 4.95
N HIS A 124 -7.36 13.10 4.48
CA HIS A 124 -7.00 11.90 5.26
C HIS A 124 -5.62 11.36 4.88
N TRP A 125 -5.01 10.63 5.79
CA TRP A 125 -3.85 9.79 5.48
C TRP A 125 -4.29 8.53 4.73
N PHE A 126 -3.65 8.25 3.60
CA PHE A 126 -3.93 7.03 2.82
C PHE A 126 -2.77 6.04 2.93
N LEU A 127 -3.04 4.87 3.51
CA LEU A 127 -2.09 3.75 3.52
C LEU A 127 -2.12 3.05 2.16
N LEU A 128 -1.22 3.45 1.27
CA LEU A 128 -1.10 2.89 -0.08
C LEU A 128 -0.64 1.43 -0.07
N ALA A 129 0.30 1.08 0.83
CA ALA A 129 0.76 -0.29 1.01
C ALA A 129 1.34 -0.51 2.41
N LEU A 130 1.02 -1.66 2.99
CA LEU A 130 1.69 -2.20 4.18
C LEU A 130 2.06 -3.66 3.88
N GLY A 131 3.34 -3.93 3.70
CA GLY A 131 3.87 -5.26 3.46
C GLY A 131 4.92 -5.64 4.50
N VAL A 132 4.77 -6.82 5.09
CA VAL A 132 5.77 -7.42 6.01
C VAL A 132 6.24 -8.74 5.41
N ASP A 133 7.53 -8.87 5.20
CA ASP A 133 8.15 -10.09 4.70
C ASP A 133 7.65 -11.30 5.53
N PRO A 134 7.19 -12.40 4.91
CA PRO A 134 6.64 -13.57 5.60
C PRO A 134 7.47 -14.07 6.78
N VAL A 135 8.81 -14.02 6.68
CA VAL A 135 9.71 -14.47 7.77
C VAL A 135 9.67 -13.54 9.00
N TRP A 136 9.15 -12.32 8.85
CA TRP A 136 9.04 -11.33 9.91
C TRP A 136 7.59 -11.07 10.37
N GLN A 137 6.61 -11.75 9.78
CA GLN A 137 5.20 -11.58 10.18
C GLN A 137 4.93 -12.06 11.61
N ARG A 138 3.82 -11.60 12.18
CA ARG A 138 3.37 -11.92 13.55
C ARG A 138 4.35 -11.55 14.67
N ARG A 139 5.34 -10.69 14.37
CA ARG A 139 6.33 -10.16 15.32
C ARG A 139 6.12 -8.68 15.63
N GLY A 140 4.93 -8.11 15.31
CA GLY A 140 4.60 -6.69 15.55
C GLY A 140 5.18 -5.70 14.52
N VAL A 141 5.91 -6.17 13.49
CA VAL A 141 6.54 -5.30 12.46
C VAL A 141 5.52 -4.36 11.81
N GLY A 142 4.36 -4.86 11.39
CA GLY A 142 3.33 -4.01 10.76
C GLY A 142 2.89 -2.87 11.68
N ARG A 143 2.69 -3.13 12.98
CA ARG A 143 2.37 -2.09 13.96
C ARG A 143 3.50 -1.06 14.11
N THR A 144 4.75 -1.51 14.20
CA THR A 144 5.91 -0.62 14.22
C THR A 144 5.93 0.31 13.01
N LEU A 145 5.63 -0.19 11.81
CA LEU A 145 5.66 0.59 10.57
C LEU A 145 4.50 1.58 10.45
N THR A 146 3.34 1.29 11.04
CA THR A 146 2.17 2.18 10.94
C THR A 146 2.06 3.18 12.09
N ALA A 147 2.62 2.88 13.25
CA ALA A 147 2.45 3.69 14.47
C ALA A 147 2.87 5.15 14.32
N PRO A 148 4.00 5.52 13.70
CA PRO A 148 4.39 6.94 13.60
C PRO A 148 3.38 7.78 12.82
N THR A 149 2.90 7.29 11.67
CA THR A 149 1.91 8.04 10.87
C THR A 149 0.55 8.08 11.53
N LEU A 150 0.15 7.02 12.23
CA LEU A 150 -1.12 7.02 12.98
C LEU A 150 -1.07 7.96 14.19
N ALA A 151 0.10 8.13 14.83
CA ALA A 151 0.29 9.13 15.88
C ALA A 151 0.19 10.56 15.34
N ASP A 152 0.86 10.85 14.21
CA ASP A 152 0.71 12.16 13.52
C ASP A 152 -0.75 12.44 13.12
N ALA A 153 -1.44 11.41 12.65
CA ALA A 153 -2.86 11.51 12.30
C ALA A 153 -3.71 11.89 13.53
N ASP A 154 -3.46 11.27 14.67
CA ASP A 154 -4.16 11.56 15.93
C ASP A 154 -3.85 12.98 16.43
N GLU A 155 -2.59 13.38 16.46
CA GLU A 155 -2.16 14.73 16.88
C GLU A 155 -2.78 15.83 16.02
N ARG A 156 -2.94 15.57 14.71
CA ARG A 156 -3.50 16.53 13.75
C ARG A 156 -5.02 16.44 13.60
N GLY A 157 -5.67 15.53 14.29
CA GLY A 157 -7.11 15.32 14.17
C GLY A 157 -7.53 14.82 12.77
N LEU A 158 -6.68 14.06 12.08
CA LEU A 158 -6.91 13.61 10.72
C LEU A 158 -7.28 12.12 10.68
N PRO A 159 -8.29 11.73 9.87
CA PRO A 159 -8.60 10.33 9.66
C PRO A 159 -7.54 9.62 8.82
N ALA A 160 -7.53 8.30 8.87
CA ALA A 160 -6.74 7.45 8.01
C ALA A 160 -7.63 6.47 7.24
N TYR A 161 -7.21 6.12 6.01
CA TYR A 161 -7.96 5.23 5.11
C TYR A 161 -7.03 4.20 4.48
N LEU A 162 -7.56 3.03 4.20
CA LEU A 162 -6.89 1.95 3.48
C LEU A 162 -7.89 1.05 2.74
N GLU A 163 -7.38 0.27 1.79
CA GLU A 163 -8.09 -0.88 1.22
C GLU A 163 -7.29 -2.17 1.46
N THR A 164 -8.01 -3.29 1.61
CA THR A 164 -7.41 -4.63 1.70
C THR A 164 -8.26 -5.65 0.97
N THR A 165 -7.60 -6.65 0.38
CA THR A 165 -8.25 -7.79 -0.28
C THR A 165 -8.26 -9.06 0.58
N SER A 166 -7.83 -8.96 1.83
CA SER A 166 -7.73 -10.09 2.75
C SER A 166 -8.59 -9.87 3.99
N GLU A 167 -9.54 -10.75 4.24
CA GLU A 167 -10.36 -10.76 5.45
C GLU A 167 -9.50 -10.88 6.73
N ALA A 168 -8.42 -11.66 6.67
CA ALA A 168 -7.49 -11.77 7.79
C ALA A 168 -6.83 -10.43 8.16
N ASN A 169 -6.65 -9.53 7.18
CA ASN A 169 -6.12 -8.20 7.42
C ASN A 169 -7.17 -7.26 8.03
N VAL A 170 -8.47 -7.49 7.83
CA VAL A 170 -9.54 -6.69 8.47
C VAL A 170 -9.37 -6.73 9.98
N ALA A 171 -9.31 -7.92 10.57
CA ALA A 171 -9.11 -8.09 12.01
C ALA A 171 -7.77 -7.50 12.52
N TYR A 172 -6.74 -7.48 11.67
CA TYR A 172 -5.47 -6.83 11.99
C TYR A 172 -5.63 -5.30 12.08
N TYR A 173 -6.31 -4.67 11.11
CA TYR A 173 -6.51 -3.23 11.08
C TYR A 173 -7.52 -2.74 12.13
N GLU A 174 -8.54 -3.53 12.47
CA GLU A 174 -9.48 -3.23 13.55
C GLU A 174 -8.76 -3.04 14.90
N ARG A 175 -7.73 -3.84 15.20
CA ARG A 175 -6.90 -3.66 16.40
C ARG A 175 -6.12 -2.34 16.40
N SER A 176 -5.93 -1.72 15.23
CA SER A 176 -5.32 -0.40 15.07
C SER A 176 -6.35 0.74 15.05
N GLY A 177 -7.65 0.40 15.22
CA GLY A 177 -8.76 1.36 15.29
C GLY A 177 -9.43 1.67 13.95
N PHE A 178 -9.11 0.94 12.89
CA PHE A 178 -9.87 1.03 11.64
C PHE A 178 -11.21 0.30 11.76
N GLY A 179 -12.26 0.84 11.16
CA GLY A 179 -13.52 0.17 10.95
C GLY A 179 -13.76 -0.09 9.47
N VAL A 180 -14.50 -1.15 9.13
CA VAL A 180 -14.93 -1.42 7.76
C VAL A 180 -15.98 -0.37 7.36
N ALA A 181 -15.64 0.47 6.38
CA ALA A 181 -16.55 1.45 5.79
C ALA A 181 -17.39 0.81 4.67
N ARG A 182 -16.80 -0.10 3.90
CA ARG A 182 -17.48 -0.85 2.84
C ARG A 182 -16.77 -2.17 2.55
N GLU A 183 -17.56 -3.21 2.31
CA GLU A 183 -17.12 -4.43 1.66
C GLU A 183 -17.77 -4.46 0.27
N ALA A 184 -16.98 -4.69 -0.79
CA ALA A 184 -17.49 -4.73 -2.15
C ALA A 184 -16.66 -5.68 -3.05
N VAL A 185 -17.31 -6.19 -4.08
CA VAL A 185 -16.68 -6.98 -5.14
C VAL A 185 -16.89 -6.23 -6.45
N PRO A 186 -15.82 -5.73 -7.11
CA PRO A 186 -15.94 -5.10 -8.41
C PRO A 186 -16.27 -6.14 -9.50
N ASP A 187 -16.76 -5.70 -10.65
CA ASP A 187 -17.04 -6.57 -11.82
C ASP A 187 -15.78 -7.32 -12.27
N ALA A 188 -14.61 -6.69 -12.12
CA ALA A 188 -13.33 -7.29 -12.43
C ALA A 188 -12.30 -6.95 -11.33
N GLY A 189 -12.06 -7.91 -10.46
CA GLY A 189 -11.10 -7.76 -9.35
C GLY A 189 -11.50 -8.60 -8.13
N PRO A 190 -10.67 -8.60 -7.09
CA PRO A 190 -10.94 -9.31 -5.86
C PRO A 190 -11.95 -8.59 -4.98
N ARG A 191 -12.58 -9.35 -4.06
CA ARG A 191 -13.30 -8.79 -2.92
C ARG A 191 -12.40 -7.84 -2.16
N THR A 192 -12.93 -6.70 -1.76
CA THR A 192 -12.16 -5.61 -1.15
C THR A 192 -12.92 -5.03 0.03
N TRP A 193 -12.19 -4.76 1.09
CA TRP A 193 -12.65 -4.01 2.25
C TRP A 193 -12.00 -2.63 2.24
N SER A 194 -12.82 -1.60 2.14
CA SER A 194 -12.43 -0.21 2.39
C SER A 194 -12.56 0.04 3.89
N MET A 195 -11.51 0.51 4.52
CA MET A 195 -11.47 0.71 5.96
C MET A 195 -11.06 2.14 6.30
N ARG A 196 -11.72 2.72 7.31
CA ARG A 196 -11.46 4.08 7.78
C ARG A 196 -11.21 4.07 9.29
N ARG A 197 -10.32 4.94 9.74
CA ARG A 197 -10.00 5.18 11.14
C ARG A 197 -10.16 6.66 11.43
N GLU A 198 -10.98 6.98 12.42
CA GLU A 198 -11.05 8.35 12.97
C GLU A 198 -9.87 8.61 13.92
N PRO A 199 -9.43 9.88 14.06
CA PRO A 199 -8.36 10.24 14.97
C PRO A 199 -8.78 9.93 16.42
N ARG A 200 -7.83 9.43 17.20
CA ARG A 200 -8.04 9.23 18.66
C ARG A 200 -7.75 10.53 19.39
N ARG A 201 -8.65 10.91 20.28
CA ARG A 201 -8.47 12.03 21.19
C ARG A 201 -7.64 11.64 22.39
#